data_23c74ee642e50917ba1a9cb95216e097
#
_entry.id   23c74ee642e50917ba1a9cb95216e097
#
_cell.length_a   1.000
_cell.length_b   1.000
_cell.length_c   1.000
_cell.angle_alpha   90.00
_cell.angle_beta   90.00
_cell.angle_gamma   90.00
#
_symmetry.space_group_name_H-M   'P 1'
#
loop_
_entity.id
_entity.type
_entity.pdbx_description
1 polymer ?
#
loop_
_entity_poly.entity_id
_entity_poly.type
_entity_poly.pdbx_seq_one_letter_code
_entity_poly.pdbx_strand_id
1 'polypeptide(L)'
;MSDNLKIGERLKLLRERHLDGRKFRQVEFAEKLGVVRDKISRIENGKQAVDLNLLINIGQKFNVDLHWLITGESFKSEAEEQLKACAEKLGKLNYFVERLESLINKN
;
A
#
# COMPACT_ATOMS: atom_id res chain seq x y z
N MET A 1 -7.55 7.08 20.05
CA MET A 1 -6.57 8.15 20.04
C MET A 1 -5.41 7.90 19.16
N SER A 2 -4.70 6.84 19.40
CA SER A 2 -3.56 6.46 18.58
C SER A 2 -3.93 5.98 17.18
N ASP A 3 -5.17 5.58 16.94
CA ASP A 3 -5.58 4.97 15.67
C ASP A 3 -5.56 5.96 14.52
N ASN A 4 -6.10 7.17 14.73
CA ASN A 4 -6.08 8.20 13.69
C ASN A 4 -4.64 8.61 13.34
N LEU A 5 -3.78 8.73 14.35
CA LEU A 5 -2.38 9.06 14.13
C LEU A 5 -1.68 7.95 13.36
N LYS A 6 -1.92 6.69 13.74
CA LYS A 6 -1.31 5.54 13.08
C LYS A 6 -1.75 5.42 11.63
N ILE A 7 -3.03 5.61 11.36
CA ILE A 7 -3.56 5.60 10.00
C ILE A 7 -2.94 6.75 9.19
N GLY A 8 -2.86 7.94 9.80
CA GLY A 8 -2.24 9.09 9.16
C GLY A 8 -0.77 8.87 8.83
N GLU A 9 -0.03 8.26 9.73
CA GLU A 9 1.38 7.92 9.50
C GLU A 9 1.53 6.92 8.35
N ARG A 10 0.66 5.93 8.29
CA ARG A 10 0.67 4.95 7.20
C ARG A 10 0.29 5.60 5.88
N LEU A 11 -0.67 6.50 5.88
CA LEU A 11 -1.03 7.26 4.67
C LEU A 11 0.15 8.08 4.16
N LYS A 12 0.86 8.72 5.07
CA LYS A 12 2.08 9.47 4.73
C LYS A 12 3.15 8.57 4.14
N LEU A 13 3.33 7.37 4.71
CA LEU A 13 4.28 6.39 4.16
C LEU A 13 3.91 5.99 2.74
N LEU A 14 2.62 5.72 2.48
CA LEU A 14 2.17 5.39 1.14
C LEU A 14 2.44 6.53 0.16
N ARG A 15 2.12 7.75 0.56
CA ARG A 15 2.33 8.94 -0.28
C ARG A 15 3.81 9.11 -0.62
N GLU A 16 4.69 8.90 0.34
CA GLU A 16 6.13 9.10 0.18
C GLU A 16 6.83 7.90 -0.46
N ARG A 17 6.17 6.74 -0.51
CA ARG A 17 6.78 5.49 -0.96
C ARG A 17 6.37 5.07 -2.35
N HIS A 18 6.26 6.02 -3.26
CA HIS A 18 6.08 5.73 -4.68
C HIS A 18 4.77 5.03 -5.01
N LEU A 19 3.66 5.60 -4.55
CA LEU A 19 2.36 5.18 -5.06
C LEU A 19 2.35 5.32 -6.59
N ASP A 20 1.91 4.31 -7.26
CA ASP A 20 1.84 4.31 -8.72
C ASP A 20 3.20 4.63 -9.36
N GLY A 21 4.27 4.20 -8.71
CA GLY A 21 5.62 4.39 -9.23
C GLY A 21 6.22 5.76 -8.98
N ARG A 22 5.55 6.64 -8.23
CA ARG A 22 6.10 7.96 -7.94
C ARG A 22 5.76 8.42 -6.53
N LYS A 23 6.63 9.28 -6.02
CA LYS A 23 6.47 9.90 -4.73
C LYS A 23 5.62 11.16 -4.90
N PHE A 24 4.59 11.32 -4.06
CA PHE A 24 3.70 12.46 -4.14
C PHE A 24 3.94 13.44 -2.99
N ARG A 25 3.88 14.74 -3.31
CA ARG A 25 3.75 15.77 -2.28
C ARG A 25 2.30 15.83 -1.82
N GLN A 26 2.05 16.43 -0.65
CA GLN A 26 0.70 16.55 -0.11
C GLN A 26 -0.26 17.22 -1.11
N VAL A 27 0.20 18.28 -1.77
CA VAL A 27 -0.58 19.00 -2.77
C VAL A 27 -0.98 18.10 -3.93
N GLU A 28 -0.02 17.36 -4.46
CA GLU A 28 -0.25 16.46 -5.59
C GLU A 28 -1.21 15.33 -5.23
N PHE A 29 -1.00 14.76 -4.05
CA PHE A 29 -1.83 13.68 -3.54
C PHE A 29 -3.27 14.16 -3.34
N ALA A 30 -3.44 15.34 -2.74
CA ALA A 30 -4.75 15.96 -2.54
C ALA A 30 -5.46 16.20 -3.87
N GLU A 31 -4.75 16.70 -4.87
CA GLU A 31 -5.30 16.93 -6.20
C GLU A 31 -5.78 15.63 -6.84
N LYS A 32 -5.00 14.58 -6.73
CA LYS A 32 -5.37 13.26 -7.25
C LYS A 32 -6.63 12.72 -6.61
N LEU A 33 -6.82 13.02 -5.33
CA LEU A 33 -7.97 12.54 -4.57
C LEU A 33 -9.16 13.49 -4.58
N GLY A 34 -9.00 14.69 -5.18
CA GLY A 34 -10.07 15.66 -5.24
C GLY A 34 -10.39 16.31 -3.91
N VAL A 35 -9.42 16.41 -3.01
CA VAL A 35 -9.57 17.05 -1.70
C VAL A 35 -8.55 18.17 -1.54
N VAL A 36 -8.73 19.00 -0.52
CA VAL A 36 -7.77 20.08 -0.25
C VAL A 36 -6.56 19.52 0.50
N ARG A 37 -5.41 20.15 0.28
CA ARG A 37 -4.15 19.76 0.93
C ARG A 37 -4.26 19.74 2.45
N ASP A 38 -4.98 20.71 3.04
CA ASP A 38 -5.13 20.81 4.48
C ASP A 38 -5.80 19.56 5.07
N LYS A 39 -6.74 18.97 4.34
CA LYS A 39 -7.37 17.72 4.77
C LYS A 39 -6.33 16.60 4.86
N ILE A 40 -5.49 16.45 3.85
CA ILE A 40 -4.42 15.45 3.85
C ILE A 40 -3.45 15.70 5.01
N SER A 41 -3.06 16.95 5.21
CA SER A 41 -2.16 17.31 6.30
C SER A 41 -2.75 16.96 7.67
N ARG A 42 -4.02 17.28 7.91
CA ARG A 42 -4.69 16.97 9.17
C ARG A 42 -4.78 15.46 9.40
N ILE A 43 -5.09 14.70 8.37
CA ILE A 43 -5.16 13.24 8.48
C ILE A 43 -3.79 12.65 8.79
N GLU A 44 -2.76 13.08 8.09
CA GLU A 44 -1.39 12.59 8.30
C GLU A 44 -0.86 12.93 9.70
N ASN A 45 -1.33 14.01 10.28
CA ASN A 45 -0.93 14.42 11.63
C ASN A 45 -1.84 13.88 12.74
N GLY A 46 -2.82 13.07 12.38
CA GLY A 46 -3.74 12.46 13.33
C GLY A 46 -4.78 13.40 13.89
N LYS A 47 -4.93 14.59 13.31
CA LYS A 47 -5.88 15.61 13.78
C LYS A 47 -7.28 15.43 13.21
N GLN A 48 -7.42 14.63 12.18
CA GLN A 48 -8.68 14.33 11.52
C GLN A 48 -8.69 12.87 11.11
N ALA A 49 -9.83 12.21 11.32
CA ALA A 49 -9.99 10.83 10.87
C ALA A 49 -10.14 10.78 9.36
N VAL A 50 -9.61 9.72 8.74
CA VAL A 50 -9.86 9.46 7.33
C VAL A 50 -11.31 8.98 7.18
N ASP A 51 -12.05 9.57 6.25
CA ASP A 51 -13.44 9.19 6.02
C ASP A 51 -13.53 8.06 4.98
N LEU A 52 -14.68 7.40 4.96
CA LEU A 52 -14.91 6.27 4.08
C LEU A 52 -14.78 6.65 2.60
N ASN A 53 -15.31 7.81 2.23
CA ASN A 53 -15.23 8.28 0.84
C ASN A 53 -13.78 8.44 0.39
N LEU A 54 -12.94 8.97 1.26
CA LEU A 54 -11.52 9.14 0.96
C LEU A 54 -10.82 7.79 0.83
N LEU A 55 -11.14 6.84 1.72
CA LEU A 55 -10.59 5.48 1.64
C LEU A 55 -10.95 4.80 0.31
N ILE A 56 -12.21 4.89 -0.08
CA ILE A 56 -12.67 4.32 -1.35
C ILE A 56 -11.91 4.95 -2.51
N ASN A 57 -11.77 6.26 -2.48
CA ASN A 57 -11.08 7.01 -3.52
C ASN A 57 -9.60 6.60 -3.62
N ILE A 58 -8.93 6.45 -2.48
CA ILE A 58 -7.54 5.99 -2.43
C ILE A 58 -7.44 4.58 -3.03
N GLY A 59 -8.33 3.68 -2.65
CA GLY A 59 -8.33 2.33 -3.16
C GLY A 59 -8.60 2.22 -4.65
N GLN A 60 -9.42 3.12 -5.19
CA GLN A 60 -9.74 3.12 -6.61
C GLN A 60 -8.65 3.75 -7.48
N LYS A 61 -8.03 4.80 -6.98
CA LYS A 61 -7.02 5.54 -7.76
C LYS A 61 -5.62 4.98 -7.63
N PHE A 62 -5.33 4.36 -6.50
CA PHE A 62 -4.04 3.76 -6.23
C PHE A 62 -4.25 2.33 -5.79
N ASN A 63 -3.46 1.42 -6.29
CA ASN A 63 -3.58 0.00 -5.92
C ASN A 63 -3.00 -0.22 -4.51
N VAL A 64 -3.74 0.20 -3.49
CA VAL A 64 -3.31 0.24 -2.10
C VAL A 64 -4.02 -0.83 -1.29
N ASP A 65 -3.29 -1.47 -0.40
CA ASP A 65 -3.86 -2.40 0.58
C ASP A 65 -4.55 -1.59 1.70
N LEU A 66 -5.86 -1.41 1.57
CA LEU A 66 -6.65 -0.65 2.54
C LEU A 66 -6.68 -1.32 3.90
N HIS A 67 -6.63 -2.64 3.95
CA HIS A 67 -6.57 -3.36 5.22
C HIS A 67 -5.31 -2.98 5.99
N TRP A 68 -4.16 -2.95 5.31
CA TRP A 68 -2.93 -2.51 5.93
C TRP A 68 -3.02 -1.05 6.37
N LEU A 69 -3.58 -0.19 5.55
CA LEU A 69 -3.70 1.23 5.87
C LEU A 69 -4.48 1.45 7.17
N ILE A 70 -5.56 0.70 7.34
CA ILE A 70 -6.44 0.84 8.51
C ILE A 70 -5.88 0.13 9.74
N THR A 71 -5.39 -1.09 9.58
CA THR A 71 -5.01 -1.96 10.71
C THR A 71 -3.52 -2.07 10.96
N GLY A 72 -2.71 -1.78 9.94
CA GLY A 72 -1.27 -2.01 10.00
C GLY A 72 -0.86 -3.43 9.66
N GLU A 73 -1.81 -4.29 9.33
CA GLU A 73 -1.56 -5.69 8.97
C GLU A 73 -1.92 -5.95 7.52
N SER A 74 -1.12 -6.72 6.83
CA SER A 74 -1.34 -7.01 5.43
C SER A 74 -1.50 -8.50 5.21
N PHE A 75 -2.65 -8.91 4.69
CA PHE A 75 -2.88 -10.30 4.28
C PHE A 75 -1.94 -10.71 3.14
N LYS A 76 -1.64 -9.78 2.27
CA LYS A 76 -0.74 -10.02 1.14
C LYS A 76 0.68 -10.35 1.61
N SER A 77 1.18 -9.62 2.61
CA SER A 77 2.50 -9.87 3.16
C SER A 77 2.63 -11.25 3.79
N GLU A 78 1.59 -11.69 4.53
CA GLU A 78 1.59 -13.01 5.14
C GLU A 78 1.64 -14.11 4.10
N ALA A 79 0.82 -13.98 3.04
CA ALA A 79 0.80 -14.95 1.97
C ALA A 79 2.15 -15.00 1.24
N GLU A 80 2.75 -13.83 0.97
CA GLU A 80 4.05 -13.74 0.34
C GLU A 80 5.16 -14.32 1.20
N GLU A 81 5.13 -14.04 2.50
CA GLU A 81 6.09 -14.60 3.45
C GLU A 81 5.98 -16.11 3.56
N GLN A 82 4.76 -16.64 3.62
CA GLN A 82 4.53 -18.07 3.64
C GLN A 82 5.02 -18.75 2.38
N LEU A 83 4.75 -18.17 1.22
CA LEU A 83 5.23 -18.67 -0.06
C LEU A 83 6.76 -18.63 -0.12
N LYS A 84 7.34 -17.55 0.35
CA LYS A 84 8.80 -17.40 0.38
C LYS A 84 9.44 -18.40 1.33
N ALA A 85 8.87 -18.61 2.50
CA ALA A 85 9.36 -19.59 3.46
C ALA A 85 9.26 -21.01 2.90
N CYS A 86 8.17 -21.33 2.23
CA CYS A 86 8.01 -22.62 1.56
C CYS A 86 9.02 -22.81 0.43
N ALA A 87 9.23 -21.76 -0.35
CA ALA A 87 10.20 -21.78 -1.45
C ALA A 87 11.63 -21.97 -0.93
N GLU A 88 11.98 -21.28 0.15
CA GLU A 88 13.28 -21.42 0.80
C GLU A 88 13.48 -22.82 1.39
N LYS A 89 12.43 -23.36 2.00
CA LYS A 89 12.46 -24.70 2.58
C LYS A 89 12.68 -25.77 1.52
N LEU A 90 12.10 -25.61 0.34
CA LEU A 90 12.18 -26.57 -0.74
C LEU A 90 13.35 -26.32 -1.68
N GLY A 91 14.01 -25.18 -1.56
CA GLY A 91 15.25 -24.84 -2.28
C GLY A 91 15.16 -24.85 -3.79
N LYS A 92 14.44 -25.81 -4.34
CA LYS A 92 14.28 -25.99 -5.78
C LYS A 92 13.07 -25.28 -6.35
N LEU A 93 12.14 -24.87 -5.49
CA LEU A 93 10.88 -24.30 -5.93
C LEU A 93 11.08 -22.95 -6.62
N ASN A 94 11.95 -22.11 -6.09
CA ASN A 94 12.31 -20.83 -6.71
C ASN A 94 12.86 -21.03 -8.12
N TYR A 95 13.70 -22.02 -8.29
CA TYR A 95 14.28 -22.37 -9.58
C TYR A 95 13.20 -22.74 -10.58
N PHE A 96 12.23 -23.56 -10.16
CA PHE A 96 11.12 -23.98 -11.02
C PHE A 96 10.20 -22.82 -11.37
N VAL A 97 9.91 -21.96 -10.40
CA VAL A 97 9.05 -20.78 -10.62
C VAL A 97 9.71 -19.85 -11.63
N GLU A 98 10.99 -19.57 -11.47
CA GLU A 98 11.73 -18.73 -12.42
C GLU A 98 11.73 -19.33 -13.82
N ARG A 99 11.90 -20.63 -13.92
CA ARG A 99 11.88 -21.32 -15.20
C ARG A 99 10.53 -21.26 -15.87
N LEU A 100 9.47 -21.45 -15.09
CA LEU A 100 8.10 -21.36 -15.60
C LEU A 100 7.77 -19.95 -16.08
N GLU A 101 8.17 -18.94 -15.32
CA GLU A 101 8.01 -17.54 -15.72
C GLU A 101 8.75 -17.24 -17.02
N SER A 102 9.97 -17.74 -17.14
CA SER A 102 10.78 -17.59 -18.34
C SER A 102 10.10 -18.22 -19.55
N LEU A 103 9.51 -19.40 -19.39
CA LEU A 103 8.79 -20.09 -20.45
C LEU A 103 7.52 -19.37 -20.86
N ILE A 104 6.80 -18.82 -19.90
CA ILE A 104 5.58 -18.06 -20.15
C ILE A 104 5.91 -16.74 -20.86
N ASN A 105 6.97 -16.09 -20.45
CA ASN A 105 7.38 -14.80 -21.03
C ASN A 105 7.97 -14.92 -22.44
N LYS A 106 8.34 -16.10 -22.85
CA LYS A 106 8.87 -16.35 -24.21
C LYS A 106 7.78 -16.44 -25.26
N ASN A 107 6.57 -16.60 -24.85
CA ASN A 107 5.44 -16.70 -25.75
C ASN A 107 4.72 -15.35 -25.84
#